data_562c08d765285068686e193e1f3d3eb8
#
_entry.id   562c08d765285068686e193e1f3d3eb8
#
_cell.length_a   1.000
_cell.length_b   1.000
_cell.length_c   1.000
_cell.angle_alpha   90.00
_cell.angle_beta   90.00
_cell.angle_gamma   90.00
#
_symmetry.space_group_name_H-M   'P 1'
#
loop_
_entity.id
_entity.type
_entity.pdbx_description
1 polymer ?
#
loop_
_entity_poly.entity_id
_entity_poly.type
_entity_poly.pdbx_seq_one_letter_code
_entity_poly.pdbx_strand_id
1 'polypeptide(L)'
;MRFGLNIDHIVTLREIRKTYEPEILEALFIAKNTHKVDLITIHLREDKRHIQNEDVLRLLEISPLPINIECSINAAITDFLCSLKNKPSKVTIVPENRNEVTTEGGLDCSLKGLGEVIRAYRNKGVEVSLFVDPLKDSLHFAKEHQVKQVEFHTGVYANLHNALYSNANNQIHAISALKDKSPKELKEELHNAFLQLRKMSKEAFFMGITACAGHGLNYSNVKELLKIPSLRELNIGHSVISKAVFVGLEKAILEMAQLIKR
;
A
#
# COMPACT_ATOMS: atom_id res chain seq x y z
N MET A 1 -2.99 -1.26 -15.97
CA MET A 1 -2.79 -0.97 -14.53
C MET A 1 -2.72 -2.30 -13.79
N ARG A 2 -1.65 -2.55 -13.01
CA ARG A 2 -1.58 -3.74 -12.13
C ARG A 2 -2.40 -3.49 -10.86
N PHE A 3 -2.97 -4.56 -10.32
CA PHE A 3 -3.74 -4.54 -9.09
C PHE A 3 -3.02 -5.34 -8.01
N GLY A 4 -2.43 -4.63 -7.04
CA GLY A 4 -1.93 -5.19 -5.80
C GLY A 4 -3.05 -5.20 -4.76
N LEU A 5 -3.35 -6.38 -4.23
CA LEU A 5 -4.35 -6.53 -3.18
C LEU A 5 -3.66 -6.70 -1.82
N ASN A 6 -3.85 -5.72 -0.94
CA ASN A 6 -3.43 -5.88 0.46
C ASN A 6 -4.51 -6.65 1.23
N ILE A 7 -4.10 -7.73 1.90
CA ILE A 7 -5.00 -8.65 2.62
C ILE A 7 -4.81 -8.64 4.15
N ASP A 8 -4.02 -7.71 4.71
CA ASP A 8 -3.74 -7.63 6.16
C ASP A 8 -5.00 -7.61 7.01
N HIS A 9 -5.99 -6.82 6.59
CA HIS A 9 -7.20 -6.57 7.36
C HIS A 9 -8.06 -7.82 7.54
N ILE A 10 -7.86 -8.86 6.71
CA ILE A 10 -8.50 -10.17 6.89
C ILE A 10 -8.11 -10.74 8.25
N VAL A 11 -6.80 -10.76 8.57
CA VAL A 11 -6.32 -11.38 9.80
C VAL A 11 -6.44 -10.47 11.03
N THR A 12 -6.78 -9.20 10.87
CA THR A 12 -7.07 -8.31 12.00
C THR A 12 -8.19 -8.88 12.89
N LEU A 13 -9.22 -9.46 12.30
CA LEU A 13 -10.31 -10.09 13.06
C LEU A 13 -9.80 -11.28 13.87
N ARG A 14 -8.95 -12.12 13.29
CA ARG A 14 -8.28 -13.25 13.96
C ARG A 14 -7.47 -12.77 15.17
N GLU A 15 -6.65 -11.75 15.00
CA GLU A 15 -5.77 -11.23 16.06
C GLU A 15 -6.58 -10.58 17.21
N ILE A 16 -7.64 -9.83 16.89
CA ILE A 16 -8.51 -9.23 17.92
C ILE A 16 -9.24 -10.32 18.71
N ARG A 17 -9.71 -11.36 18.04
CA ARG A 17 -10.45 -12.49 18.67
C ARG A 17 -9.52 -13.54 19.28
N LYS A 18 -8.21 -13.50 18.99
CA LYS A 18 -7.21 -14.51 19.39
C LYS A 18 -7.66 -15.92 19.03
N THR A 19 -8.02 -16.11 17.76
CA THR A 19 -8.51 -17.37 17.20
C THR A 19 -7.73 -17.75 15.94
N TYR A 20 -8.12 -18.82 15.24
CA TYR A 20 -7.48 -19.29 14.00
C TYR A 20 -8.15 -18.73 12.72
N GLU A 21 -9.34 -18.16 12.83
CA GLU A 21 -10.12 -17.62 11.72
C GLU A 21 -10.21 -16.08 11.78
N PRO A 22 -10.25 -15.44 10.59
CA PRO A 22 -10.12 -15.97 9.23
C PRO A 22 -8.66 -16.32 8.87
N GLU A 23 -8.49 -17.33 8.00
CA GLU A 23 -7.19 -17.79 7.53
C GLU A 23 -6.72 -16.98 6.31
N ILE A 24 -5.48 -16.51 6.34
CA ILE A 24 -4.93 -15.65 5.28
C ILE A 24 -4.77 -16.37 3.94
N LEU A 25 -4.52 -17.68 3.97
CA LEU A 25 -4.40 -18.49 2.74
C LEU A 25 -5.73 -18.63 2.00
N GLU A 26 -6.86 -18.62 2.70
CA GLU A 26 -8.17 -18.58 2.05
C GLU A 26 -8.33 -17.29 1.23
N ALA A 27 -7.94 -16.15 1.80
CA ALA A 27 -7.97 -14.87 1.09
C ALA A 27 -7.03 -14.87 -0.13
N LEU A 28 -5.82 -15.44 0.01
CA LEU A 28 -4.88 -15.63 -1.10
C LEU A 28 -5.51 -16.44 -2.24
N PHE A 29 -6.10 -17.60 -1.94
CA PHE A 29 -6.66 -18.46 -2.98
C PHE A 29 -7.93 -17.88 -3.62
N ILE A 30 -8.77 -17.19 -2.86
CA ILE A 30 -9.89 -16.41 -3.42
C ILE A 30 -9.34 -15.36 -4.39
N ALA A 31 -8.36 -14.55 -3.97
CA ALA A 31 -7.75 -13.53 -4.82
C ALA A 31 -7.17 -14.12 -6.11
N LYS A 32 -6.39 -15.20 -6.00
CA LYS A 32 -5.80 -15.93 -7.14
C LYS A 32 -6.87 -16.45 -8.10
N ASN A 33 -7.95 -17.02 -7.58
CA ASN A 33 -9.01 -17.64 -8.41
C ASN A 33 -9.84 -16.59 -9.17
N THR A 34 -9.85 -15.34 -8.76
CA THR A 34 -10.46 -14.25 -9.56
C THR A 34 -9.72 -13.98 -10.86
N HIS A 35 -8.42 -14.35 -10.98
CA HIS A 35 -7.53 -14.01 -12.09
C HIS A 35 -7.44 -12.49 -12.37
N LYS A 36 -7.72 -11.65 -11.34
CA LYS A 36 -7.71 -10.19 -11.46
C LYS A 36 -6.64 -9.51 -10.62
N VAL A 37 -6.09 -10.21 -9.64
CA VAL A 37 -5.04 -9.71 -8.75
C VAL A 37 -3.68 -10.07 -9.34
N ASP A 38 -2.77 -9.09 -9.40
CA ASP A 38 -1.43 -9.27 -9.98
C ASP A 38 -0.37 -9.57 -8.93
N LEU A 39 -0.59 -9.15 -7.68
CA LEU A 39 0.26 -9.46 -6.53
C LEU A 39 -0.54 -9.30 -5.23
N ILE A 40 -0.08 -10.00 -4.21
CA ILE A 40 -0.58 -9.87 -2.83
C ILE A 40 0.37 -8.97 -2.05
N THR A 41 -0.20 -8.03 -1.32
CA THR A 41 0.53 -7.19 -0.36
C THR A 41 0.12 -7.56 1.06
N ILE A 42 1.08 -7.63 1.95
CA ILE A 42 0.91 -7.78 3.39
C ILE A 42 1.86 -6.85 4.12
N HIS A 43 1.45 -6.32 5.27
CA HIS A 43 2.30 -5.47 6.09
C HIS A 43 2.75 -6.20 7.37
N LEU A 44 4.03 -6.55 7.42
CA LEU A 44 4.65 -7.14 8.59
C LEU A 44 5.09 -6.03 9.56
N ARG A 45 4.18 -5.58 10.39
CA ARG A 45 4.41 -4.51 11.36
C ARG A 45 5.28 -4.96 12.54
N GLU A 46 5.97 -4.00 13.15
CA GLU A 46 6.76 -4.25 14.37
C GLU A 46 5.92 -4.76 15.54
N ASP A 47 4.71 -4.22 15.69
CA ASP A 47 3.78 -4.57 16.78
C ASP A 47 2.93 -5.82 16.50
N LYS A 48 3.07 -6.45 15.32
CA LYS A 48 2.37 -7.69 14.95
C LYS A 48 0.84 -7.65 15.16
N ARG A 49 0.21 -6.48 15.01
CA ARG A 49 -1.24 -6.34 15.26
C ARG A 49 -2.14 -7.09 14.29
N HIS A 50 -1.59 -7.59 13.18
CA HIS A 50 -2.30 -8.42 12.20
C HIS A 50 -1.40 -9.53 11.64
N ILE A 51 -0.48 -9.27 10.71
CA ILE A 51 0.39 -10.30 10.10
C ILE A 51 1.42 -10.79 11.12
N GLN A 52 1.53 -12.12 11.25
CA GLN A 52 2.52 -12.80 12.06
C GLN A 52 3.65 -13.37 11.18
N ASN A 53 4.78 -13.77 11.79
CA ASN A 53 5.88 -14.37 11.04
C ASN A 53 5.46 -15.67 10.34
N GLU A 54 4.60 -16.45 10.98
CA GLU A 54 4.04 -17.70 10.46
C GLU A 54 3.21 -17.47 9.19
N ASP A 55 2.45 -16.37 9.14
CA ASP A 55 1.69 -15.99 7.94
C ASP A 55 2.64 -15.71 6.76
N VAL A 56 3.73 -14.98 7.04
CA VAL A 56 4.76 -14.69 6.02
C VAL A 56 5.37 -15.96 5.48
N LEU A 57 5.78 -16.90 6.37
CA LEU A 57 6.39 -18.17 5.98
C LEU A 57 5.44 -18.98 5.08
N ARG A 58 4.17 -19.12 5.50
CA ARG A 58 3.16 -19.89 4.77
C ARG A 58 2.82 -19.25 3.43
N LEU A 59 2.66 -17.93 3.39
CA LEU A 59 2.41 -17.20 2.14
C LEU A 59 3.56 -17.36 1.15
N LEU A 60 4.82 -17.23 1.59
CA LEU A 60 5.97 -17.36 0.71
C LEU A 60 6.23 -18.81 0.24
N GLU A 61 5.77 -19.79 1.00
CA GLU A 61 5.88 -21.20 0.60
C GLU A 61 4.82 -21.61 -0.44
N ILE A 62 3.59 -21.12 -0.30
CA ILE A 62 2.43 -21.66 -1.01
C ILE A 62 1.92 -20.73 -2.13
N SER A 63 2.20 -19.41 -2.04
CA SER A 63 1.57 -18.45 -2.93
C SER A 63 1.94 -18.65 -4.41
N PRO A 64 0.93 -18.82 -5.29
CA PRO A 64 1.13 -18.79 -6.74
C PRO A 64 1.20 -17.34 -7.30
N LEU A 65 0.95 -16.33 -6.46
CA LEU A 65 1.05 -14.91 -6.82
C LEU A 65 2.31 -14.31 -6.21
N PRO A 66 2.93 -13.31 -6.84
CA PRO A 66 4.00 -12.53 -6.24
C PRO A 66 3.55 -11.93 -4.90
N ILE A 67 4.44 -11.97 -3.89
CA ILE A 67 4.20 -11.38 -2.58
C ILE A 67 5.04 -10.12 -2.44
N ASN A 68 4.39 -9.01 -2.09
CA ASN A 68 4.99 -7.79 -1.60
C ASN A 68 4.84 -7.72 -0.08
N ILE A 69 5.94 -7.50 0.63
CA ILE A 69 5.91 -7.32 2.09
C ILE A 69 6.21 -5.87 2.41
N GLU A 70 5.25 -5.17 3.01
CA GLU A 70 5.47 -3.87 3.61
C GLU A 70 6.11 -4.05 4.98
N CYS A 71 7.14 -3.25 5.29
CA CYS A 71 7.79 -3.28 6.60
C CYS A 71 8.58 -1.99 6.85
N SER A 72 8.87 -1.72 8.13
CA SER A 72 9.79 -0.65 8.54
C SER A 72 11.25 -1.04 8.34
N ILE A 73 12.16 -0.11 8.66
CA ILE A 73 13.62 -0.37 8.69
C ILE A 73 14.08 -1.08 9.95
N ASN A 74 13.17 -1.65 10.74
CA ASN A 74 13.51 -2.37 11.97
C ASN A 74 14.47 -3.53 11.69
N ALA A 75 15.56 -3.60 12.45
CA ALA A 75 16.61 -4.59 12.25
C ALA A 75 16.10 -6.03 12.38
N ALA A 76 15.25 -6.31 13.39
CA ALA A 76 14.74 -7.66 13.60
C ALA A 76 13.84 -8.12 12.43
N ILE A 77 13.05 -7.24 11.84
CA ILE A 77 12.23 -7.54 10.66
C ILE A 77 13.13 -7.71 9.42
N THR A 78 14.11 -6.82 9.25
CA THR A 78 15.08 -6.92 8.14
C THR A 78 15.85 -8.22 8.18
N ASP A 79 16.38 -8.60 9.35
CA ASP A 79 17.12 -9.85 9.56
C ASP A 79 16.22 -11.07 9.31
N PHE A 80 14.99 -11.05 9.83
CA PHE A 80 14.01 -12.12 9.59
C PHE A 80 13.78 -12.30 8.09
N LEU A 81 13.39 -11.26 7.36
CA LEU A 81 13.10 -11.36 5.93
C LEU A 81 14.35 -11.73 5.11
N CYS A 82 15.54 -11.24 5.50
CA CYS A 82 16.80 -11.60 4.86
C CYS A 82 17.23 -13.03 5.16
N SER A 83 16.79 -13.66 6.25
CA SER A 83 17.12 -15.04 6.60
C SER A 83 16.26 -16.09 5.88
N LEU A 84 15.07 -15.72 5.41
CA LEU A 84 14.11 -16.65 4.80
C LEU A 84 14.71 -17.39 3.61
N LYS A 85 14.36 -18.67 3.44
CA LYS A 85 14.72 -19.49 2.26
C LYS A 85 13.93 -19.01 1.04
N ASN A 86 12.62 -18.92 1.17
CA ASN A 86 11.74 -18.38 0.14
C ASN A 86 11.64 -16.87 0.34
N LYS A 87 12.06 -16.10 -0.66
CA LYS A 87 12.06 -14.63 -0.59
C LYS A 87 10.76 -14.04 -1.12
N PRO A 88 10.30 -12.90 -0.57
CA PRO A 88 9.26 -12.14 -1.22
C PRO A 88 9.74 -11.63 -2.58
N SER A 89 8.81 -11.44 -3.50
CA SER A 89 9.11 -10.83 -4.80
C SER A 89 9.57 -9.39 -4.63
N LYS A 90 9.00 -8.71 -3.64
CA LYS A 90 9.26 -7.30 -3.35
C LYS A 90 9.12 -7.03 -1.85
N VAL A 91 9.91 -6.09 -1.35
CA VAL A 91 9.71 -5.43 -0.05
C VAL A 91 9.43 -3.96 -0.31
N THR A 92 8.36 -3.44 0.26
CA THR A 92 8.07 -1.99 0.27
C THR A 92 8.40 -1.45 1.66
N ILE A 93 9.39 -0.55 1.73
CA ILE A 93 9.78 0.07 3.01
C ILE A 93 8.80 1.20 3.30
N VAL A 94 8.15 1.12 4.46
CA VAL A 94 7.12 2.06 4.93
C VAL A 94 7.53 2.70 6.26
N PRO A 95 7.05 3.90 6.59
CA PRO A 95 7.21 4.44 7.94
C PRO A 95 6.32 3.68 8.92
N GLU A 96 6.80 3.47 10.14
CA GLU A 96 5.99 2.95 11.23
C GLU A 96 6.19 3.79 12.50
N ASN A 97 5.10 4.34 13.01
CA ASN A 97 5.00 4.90 14.34
C ASN A 97 4.10 4.01 15.18
N ARG A 98 4.55 3.64 16.40
CA ARG A 98 3.79 2.75 17.31
C ARG A 98 2.44 3.32 17.72
N ASN A 99 2.29 4.64 17.69
CA ASN A 99 1.08 5.34 18.10
C ASN A 99 0.10 5.60 16.93
N GLU A 100 0.48 5.32 15.71
CA GLU A 100 -0.38 5.51 14.53
C GLU A 100 -1.26 4.26 14.28
N VAL A 101 -2.54 4.47 14.03
CA VAL A 101 -3.46 3.40 13.67
C VAL A 101 -3.20 2.93 12.24
N THR A 102 -2.83 3.85 11.37
CA THR A 102 -2.49 3.62 9.96
C THR A 102 -1.32 4.50 9.57
N THR A 103 -0.68 4.23 8.45
CA THR A 103 0.43 5.04 7.92
C THR A 103 -0.09 6.40 7.48
N GLU A 104 0.29 7.48 8.17
CA GLU A 104 -0.25 8.83 7.95
C GLU A 104 0.55 9.67 6.95
N GLY A 105 1.71 9.22 6.52
CA GLY A 105 2.57 9.91 5.55
C GLY A 105 3.55 8.99 4.87
N GLY A 106 4.31 9.50 3.91
CA GLY A 106 5.39 8.80 3.25
C GLY A 106 6.62 8.63 4.13
N LEU A 107 7.47 7.67 3.78
CA LEU A 107 8.75 7.39 4.42
C LEU A 107 9.66 8.63 4.33
N ASP A 108 10.24 9.02 5.46
CA ASP A 108 11.31 10.02 5.49
C ASP A 108 12.60 9.41 4.94
N CYS A 109 12.99 9.86 3.76
CA CYS A 109 14.20 9.38 3.10
C CYS A 109 15.51 9.82 3.79
N SER A 110 15.46 10.70 4.80
CA SER A 110 16.63 11.09 5.60
C SER A 110 16.93 10.13 6.75
N LEU A 111 16.08 9.13 7.00
CA LEU A 111 16.24 8.16 8.07
C LEU A 111 17.61 7.46 8.01
N LYS A 112 18.35 7.55 9.12
CA LYS A 112 19.63 6.85 9.26
C LYS A 112 19.44 5.34 9.15
N GLY A 113 20.27 4.68 8.35
CA GLY A 113 20.22 3.24 8.14
C GLY A 113 19.34 2.80 6.97
N LEU A 114 18.50 3.68 6.40
CA LEU A 114 17.62 3.33 5.28
C LEU A 114 18.39 2.77 4.08
N GLY A 115 19.50 3.43 3.67
CA GLY A 115 20.34 2.96 2.57
C GLY A 115 21.00 1.58 2.85
N GLU A 116 21.27 1.26 4.11
CA GLU A 116 21.82 -0.04 4.52
C GLU A 116 20.78 -1.15 4.40
N VAL A 117 19.54 -0.89 4.84
CA VAL A 117 18.43 -1.82 4.72
C VAL A 117 18.09 -2.08 3.23
N ILE A 118 18.07 -1.05 2.39
CA ILE A 118 17.90 -1.21 0.94
C ILE A 118 18.95 -2.14 0.36
N ARG A 119 20.23 -1.93 0.71
CA ARG A 119 21.33 -2.79 0.25
C ARG A 119 21.19 -4.22 0.77
N ALA A 120 20.78 -4.41 2.02
CA ALA A 120 20.58 -5.74 2.62
C ALA A 120 19.57 -6.57 1.81
N TYR A 121 18.39 -6.02 1.51
CA TYR A 121 17.39 -6.72 0.70
C TYR A 121 17.88 -6.98 -0.73
N ARG A 122 18.50 -6.01 -1.39
CA ARG A 122 19.01 -6.17 -2.73
C ARG A 122 20.09 -7.26 -2.84
N ASN A 123 20.98 -7.35 -1.86
CA ASN A 123 22.01 -8.40 -1.78
C ASN A 123 21.41 -9.81 -1.62
N LYS A 124 20.16 -9.90 -1.16
CA LYS A 124 19.39 -11.15 -1.09
C LYS A 124 18.52 -11.41 -2.33
N GLY A 125 18.63 -10.55 -3.36
CA GLY A 125 17.84 -10.68 -4.59
C GLY A 125 16.38 -10.25 -4.47
N VAL A 126 16.03 -9.51 -3.41
CA VAL A 126 14.67 -8.99 -3.19
C VAL A 126 14.55 -7.61 -3.84
N GLU A 127 13.50 -7.40 -4.61
CA GLU A 127 13.18 -6.07 -5.14
C GLU A 127 12.76 -5.14 -4.01
N VAL A 128 13.23 -3.88 -4.05
CA VAL A 128 12.88 -2.87 -3.05
C VAL A 128 12.03 -1.78 -3.68
N SER A 129 10.94 -1.44 -3.00
CA SER A 129 10.10 -0.27 -3.23
C SER A 129 10.12 0.63 -1.99
N LEU A 130 9.92 1.93 -2.18
CA LEU A 130 9.78 2.89 -1.07
C LEU A 130 8.37 3.47 -1.10
N PHE A 131 7.70 3.45 0.04
CA PHE A 131 6.42 4.13 0.23
C PHE A 131 6.67 5.58 0.61
N VAL A 132 6.48 6.52 -0.31
CA VAL A 132 6.92 7.91 -0.17
C VAL A 132 5.82 8.90 -0.54
N ASP A 133 5.89 10.09 0.02
CA ASP A 133 5.10 11.20 -0.48
C ASP A 133 5.55 11.57 -1.92
N PRO A 134 4.62 12.08 -2.75
CA PRO A 134 4.93 12.43 -4.14
C PRO A 134 5.79 13.70 -4.22
N LEU A 135 7.05 13.58 -3.78
CA LEU A 135 8.04 14.65 -3.72
C LEU A 135 9.25 14.33 -4.61
N LYS A 136 9.91 15.37 -5.10
CA LYS A 136 11.07 15.22 -5.96
C LYS A 136 12.27 14.61 -5.25
N ASP A 137 12.49 15.00 -3.99
CA ASP A 137 13.60 14.51 -3.18
C ASP A 137 13.49 13.01 -2.92
N SER A 138 12.27 12.48 -2.73
CA SER A 138 12.03 11.04 -2.61
C SER A 138 12.46 10.28 -3.87
N LEU A 139 12.22 10.83 -5.06
CA LEU A 139 12.66 10.23 -6.32
C LEU A 139 14.17 10.31 -6.50
N HIS A 140 14.80 11.40 -6.09
CA HIS A 140 16.27 11.53 -6.15
C HIS A 140 16.91 10.51 -5.22
N PHE A 141 16.42 10.37 -3.98
CA PHE A 141 16.88 9.36 -3.05
C PHE A 141 16.73 7.93 -3.63
N ALA A 142 15.54 7.61 -4.18
CA ALA A 142 15.30 6.32 -4.81
C ALA A 142 16.30 6.05 -5.96
N LYS A 143 16.59 7.05 -6.79
CA LYS A 143 17.54 6.95 -7.88
C LYS A 143 18.96 6.72 -7.38
N GLU A 144 19.41 7.48 -6.39
CA GLU A 144 20.75 7.37 -5.78
C GLU A 144 20.98 5.97 -5.18
N HIS A 145 19.98 5.44 -4.49
CA HIS A 145 20.02 4.11 -3.89
C HIS A 145 19.64 2.98 -4.86
N GLN A 146 19.48 3.29 -6.16
CA GLN A 146 19.13 2.33 -7.22
C GLN A 146 17.84 1.55 -6.93
N VAL A 147 16.89 2.17 -6.23
CA VAL A 147 15.53 1.66 -6.04
C VAL A 147 14.77 1.85 -7.35
N LYS A 148 14.18 0.78 -7.86
CA LYS A 148 13.53 0.78 -9.18
C LYS A 148 12.03 1.05 -9.13
N GLN A 149 11.44 1.06 -7.95
CA GLN A 149 10.02 1.28 -7.76
C GLN A 149 9.77 2.17 -6.55
N VAL A 150 8.81 3.06 -6.67
CA VAL A 150 8.24 3.83 -5.55
C VAL A 150 6.74 3.64 -5.53
N GLU A 151 6.18 3.62 -4.33
CA GLU A 151 4.75 3.68 -4.11
C GLU A 151 4.42 5.05 -3.52
N PHE A 152 3.70 5.86 -4.29
CA PHE A 152 3.27 7.17 -3.82
C PHE A 152 2.12 7.05 -2.83
N HIS A 153 2.29 7.64 -1.67
CA HIS A 153 1.26 7.80 -0.65
C HIS A 153 0.12 8.67 -1.20
N THR A 154 -1.07 8.07 -1.32
CA THR A 154 -2.27 8.76 -1.83
C THR A 154 -3.21 9.25 -0.74
N GLY A 155 -2.80 9.23 0.52
CA GLY A 155 -3.65 9.59 1.67
C GLY A 155 -4.21 11.00 1.57
N VAL A 156 -3.40 12.00 1.21
CA VAL A 156 -3.86 13.39 1.04
C VAL A 156 -4.98 13.46 -0.01
N TYR A 157 -4.75 12.86 -1.20
CA TYR A 157 -5.75 12.78 -2.25
C TYR A 157 -7.03 12.07 -1.79
N ALA A 158 -6.89 10.92 -1.14
CA ALA A 158 -8.01 10.11 -0.69
C ALA A 158 -8.84 10.80 0.41
N ASN A 159 -8.17 11.45 1.36
CA ASN A 159 -8.81 12.16 2.46
C ASN A 159 -9.61 13.37 1.94
N LEU A 160 -9.04 14.16 1.03
CA LEU A 160 -9.74 15.27 0.39
C LEU A 160 -10.95 14.81 -0.44
N HIS A 161 -10.78 13.69 -1.17
CA HIS A 161 -11.90 13.09 -1.91
C HIS A 161 -13.02 12.61 -0.97
N ASN A 162 -12.65 11.91 0.11
CA ASN A 162 -13.63 11.42 1.09
C ASN A 162 -14.34 12.56 1.81
N ALA A 163 -13.64 13.64 2.15
CA ALA A 163 -14.23 14.83 2.75
C ALA A 163 -15.29 15.50 1.84
N LEU A 164 -15.06 15.46 0.51
CA LEU A 164 -15.99 16.05 -0.47
C LEU A 164 -17.17 15.15 -0.83
N TYR A 165 -16.93 13.83 -0.95
CA TYR A 165 -17.87 12.93 -1.63
C TYR A 165 -18.40 11.80 -0.75
N SER A 166 -18.09 11.84 0.56
CA SER A 166 -18.60 10.87 1.53
C SER A 166 -19.02 11.54 2.83
N ASN A 167 -19.47 10.74 3.80
CA ASN A 167 -19.82 11.22 5.14
C ASN A 167 -18.60 11.28 6.10
N ALA A 168 -17.36 11.26 5.58
CA ALA A 168 -16.16 11.16 6.40
C ALA A 168 -16.01 12.31 7.41
N ASN A 169 -16.37 13.55 7.00
CA ASN A 169 -16.28 14.73 7.87
C ASN A 169 -17.24 14.72 9.06
N ASN A 170 -18.28 13.88 9.02
CA ASN A 170 -19.27 13.75 10.10
C ASN A 170 -19.00 12.52 11.00
N GLN A 171 -17.92 11.80 10.76
CA GLN A 171 -17.55 10.62 11.56
C GLN A 171 -16.66 11.00 12.74
N ILE A 172 -16.62 10.11 13.74
CA ILE A 172 -15.78 10.28 14.93
C ILE A 172 -14.27 10.40 14.58
N HIS A 173 -13.85 9.75 13.50
CA HIS A 173 -12.46 9.78 13.01
C HIS A 173 -12.22 10.81 11.90
N ALA A 174 -13.09 11.83 11.79
CA ALA A 174 -12.93 12.88 10.81
C ALA A 174 -11.63 13.68 11.06
N ILE A 175 -10.94 14.00 9.97
CA ILE A 175 -9.70 14.78 10.01
C ILE A 175 -10.04 16.24 10.32
N SER A 176 -9.62 16.71 11.50
CA SER A 176 -9.98 18.05 11.99
C SER A 176 -9.60 19.15 10.99
N ALA A 177 -8.42 19.07 10.37
CA ALA A 177 -7.95 20.04 9.39
C ALA A 177 -8.82 20.15 8.10
N LEU A 178 -9.71 19.18 7.84
CA LEU A 178 -10.59 19.17 6.67
C LEU A 178 -12.03 19.60 7.01
N LYS A 179 -12.42 19.56 8.28
CA LYS A 179 -13.80 19.85 8.71
C LYS A 179 -14.24 21.27 8.40
N ASP A 180 -13.33 22.24 8.59
CA ASP A 180 -13.65 23.66 8.49
C ASP A 180 -13.43 24.23 7.09
N LYS A 181 -12.96 23.39 6.14
CA LYS A 181 -12.74 23.83 4.75
C LYS A 181 -14.03 23.87 3.95
N SER A 182 -14.18 24.92 3.15
CA SER A 182 -15.28 25.02 2.20
C SER A 182 -15.16 23.97 1.09
N PRO A 183 -16.28 23.56 0.45
CA PRO A 183 -16.24 22.66 -0.70
C PRO A 183 -15.37 23.17 -1.87
N LYS A 184 -15.20 24.48 -2.00
CA LYS A 184 -14.34 25.08 -3.03
C LYS A 184 -12.87 24.82 -2.72
N GLU A 185 -12.43 25.09 -1.49
CA GLU A 185 -11.06 24.82 -1.04
C GLU A 185 -10.71 23.34 -1.13
N LEU A 186 -11.61 22.46 -0.67
CA LEU A 186 -11.40 21.01 -0.78
C LEU A 186 -11.24 20.54 -2.23
N LYS A 187 -12.03 21.11 -3.17
CA LYS A 187 -11.92 20.76 -4.60
C LYS A 187 -10.61 21.23 -5.21
N GLU A 188 -10.15 22.42 -4.84
CA GLU A 188 -8.89 22.98 -5.32
C GLU A 188 -7.70 22.16 -4.78
N GLU A 189 -7.69 21.84 -3.49
CA GLU A 189 -6.67 21.00 -2.89
C GLU A 189 -6.67 19.58 -3.46
N LEU A 190 -7.84 18.97 -3.68
CA LEU A 190 -7.98 17.66 -4.32
C LEU A 190 -7.37 17.66 -5.73
N HIS A 191 -7.66 18.72 -6.51
CA HIS A 191 -7.10 18.88 -7.83
C HIS A 191 -5.58 19.02 -7.80
N ASN A 192 -5.04 19.81 -6.86
CA ASN A 192 -3.62 20.00 -6.67
C ASN A 192 -2.93 18.69 -6.25
N ALA A 193 -3.53 17.92 -5.34
CA ALA A 193 -3.01 16.61 -4.94
C ALA A 193 -2.95 15.63 -6.13
N PHE A 194 -3.98 15.60 -6.97
CA PHE A 194 -3.99 14.81 -8.20
C PHE A 194 -2.89 15.26 -9.19
N LEU A 195 -2.74 16.56 -9.41
CA LEU A 195 -1.70 17.10 -10.30
C LEU A 195 -0.30 16.78 -9.79
N GLN A 196 -0.09 16.80 -8.47
CA GLN A 196 1.18 16.45 -7.86
C GLN A 196 1.52 14.97 -8.08
N LEU A 197 0.56 14.06 -7.84
CA LEU A 197 0.72 12.63 -8.16
C LEU A 197 1.06 12.40 -9.63
N ARG A 198 0.33 13.06 -10.53
CA ARG A 198 0.57 12.98 -11.99
C ARG A 198 1.96 13.48 -12.37
N LYS A 199 2.39 14.62 -11.81
CA LYS A 199 3.70 15.21 -12.06
C LYS A 199 4.81 14.29 -11.60
N MET A 200 4.74 13.79 -10.35
CA MET A 200 5.78 12.93 -9.79
C MET A 200 5.82 11.55 -10.43
N SER A 201 4.66 10.99 -10.81
CA SER A 201 4.63 9.74 -11.58
C SER A 201 5.30 9.88 -12.96
N LYS A 202 5.13 11.04 -13.61
CA LYS A 202 5.81 11.36 -14.89
C LYS A 202 7.32 11.52 -14.68
N GLU A 203 7.73 12.21 -13.62
CA GLU A 203 9.14 12.37 -13.25
C GLU A 203 9.81 11.01 -12.98
N ALA A 204 9.16 10.17 -12.16
CA ALA A 204 9.63 8.81 -11.89
C ALA A 204 9.88 8.02 -13.18
N PHE A 205 8.94 8.09 -14.13
CA PHE A 205 9.08 7.45 -15.44
C PHE A 205 10.33 7.90 -16.18
N PHE A 206 10.61 9.20 -16.25
CA PHE A 206 11.82 9.72 -16.90
C PHE A 206 13.11 9.35 -16.16
N MET A 207 13.03 9.15 -14.85
CA MET A 207 14.16 8.66 -14.05
C MET A 207 14.38 7.14 -14.17
N GLY A 208 13.50 6.41 -14.87
CA GLY A 208 13.53 4.96 -14.99
C GLY A 208 13.04 4.25 -13.71
N ILE A 209 12.19 4.93 -12.92
CA ILE A 209 11.59 4.41 -11.70
C ILE A 209 10.12 4.08 -11.98
N THR A 210 9.69 2.89 -11.62
CA THR A 210 8.28 2.49 -11.71
C THR A 210 7.47 3.18 -10.62
N ALA A 211 6.44 3.92 -11.01
CA ALA A 211 5.52 4.57 -10.08
C ALA A 211 4.32 3.67 -9.80
N CYS A 212 4.09 3.40 -8.52
CA CYS A 212 2.89 2.79 -7.96
C CYS A 212 2.18 3.80 -7.07
N ALA A 213 0.96 3.50 -6.63
CA ALA A 213 0.23 4.33 -5.68
C ALA A 213 -0.62 3.46 -4.77
N GLY A 214 -0.74 3.88 -3.52
CA GLY A 214 -1.52 3.17 -2.52
C GLY A 214 -1.90 4.05 -1.34
N HIS A 215 -2.65 3.48 -0.44
CA HIS A 215 -3.21 4.07 0.77
C HIS A 215 -4.43 4.98 0.52
N GLY A 216 -5.55 4.62 1.17
CA GLY A 216 -6.79 5.40 1.13
C GLY A 216 -7.61 5.25 -0.16
N LEU A 217 -7.15 4.46 -1.13
CA LEU A 217 -7.87 4.21 -2.36
C LEU A 217 -9.11 3.34 -2.14
N ASN A 218 -10.21 3.71 -2.82
CA ASN A 218 -11.49 3.04 -2.71
C ASN A 218 -12.27 3.06 -4.04
N TYR A 219 -13.46 2.46 -4.05
CA TYR A 219 -14.30 2.34 -5.25
C TYR A 219 -14.76 3.67 -5.86
N SER A 220 -14.78 4.76 -5.07
CA SER A 220 -15.23 6.08 -5.54
C SER A 220 -14.08 6.94 -6.08
N ASN A 221 -12.85 6.81 -5.51
CA ASN A 221 -11.73 7.69 -5.83
C ASN A 221 -10.70 7.09 -6.80
N VAL A 222 -10.67 5.76 -6.98
CA VAL A 222 -9.64 5.07 -7.77
C VAL A 222 -9.66 5.44 -9.25
N LYS A 223 -10.82 5.75 -9.83
CA LYS A 223 -10.99 5.98 -11.27
C LYS A 223 -10.17 7.16 -11.81
N GLU A 224 -10.04 8.22 -11.03
CA GLU A 224 -9.28 9.41 -11.47
C GLU A 224 -7.79 9.09 -11.64
N LEU A 225 -7.23 8.22 -10.80
CA LEU A 225 -5.81 7.85 -10.89
C LEU A 225 -5.47 7.08 -12.18
N LEU A 226 -6.45 6.43 -12.81
CA LEU A 226 -6.26 5.76 -14.11
C LEU A 226 -5.97 6.74 -15.25
N LYS A 227 -6.21 8.03 -15.06
CA LYS A 227 -5.86 9.10 -16.00
C LYS A 227 -4.37 9.48 -15.95
N ILE A 228 -3.59 8.86 -15.06
CA ILE A 228 -2.15 9.06 -14.93
C ILE A 228 -1.43 7.93 -15.71
N PRO A 229 -0.97 8.16 -16.96
CA PRO A 229 -0.46 7.09 -17.81
C PRO A 229 0.89 6.52 -17.35
N SER A 230 1.64 7.27 -16.55
CA SER A 230 2.91 6.84 -15.97
C SER A 230 2.77 6.00 -14.70
N LEU A 231 1.57 5.92 -14.11
CA LEU A 231 1.28 5.05 -12.97
C LEU A 231 1.09 3.61 -13.47
N ARG A 232 1.70 2.63 -12.80
CA ARG A 232 1.75 1.24 -13.26
C ARG A 232 0.99 0.25 -12.38
N GLU A 233 0.88 0.53 -11.08
CA GLU A 233 0.31 -0.37 -10.09
C GLU A 233 -0.47 0.42 -9.04
N LEU A 234 -1.60 -0.13 -8.59
CA LEU A 234 -2.36 0.39 -7.46
C LEU A 234 -2.44 -0.68 -6.38
N ASN A 235 -2.01 -0.34 -5.15
CA ASN A 235 -2.09 -1.20 -3.97
C ASN A 235 -3.30 -0.77 -3.14
N ILE A 236 -4.28 -1.69 -3.00
CA ILE A 236 -5.57 -1.40 -2.37
C ILE A 236 -5.90 -2.54 -1.41
N GLY A 237 -6.17 -2.20 -0.15
CA GLY A 237 -6.51 -3.17 0.89
C GLY A 237 -7.82 -2.85 1.58
N HIS A 238 -7.78 -1.93 2.53
CA HIS A 238 -8.87 -1.64 3.46
C HIS A 238 -10.26 -1.56 2.80
N SER A 239 -10.40 -0.81 1.72
CA SER A 239 -11.71 -0.62 1.06
C SER A 239 -12.26 -1.92 0.44
N VAL A 240 -11.37 -2.80 -0.06
CA VAL A 240 -11.78 -4.11 -0.61
C VAL A 240 -12.25 -5.02 0.51
N ILE A 241 -11.49 -5.10 1.61
CA ILE A 241 -11.85 -5.93 2.77
C ILE A 241 -13.12 -5.40 3.44
N SER A 242 -13.25 -4.09 3.60
CA SER A 242 -14.45 -3.45 4.15
C SER A 242 -15.70 -3.80 3.32
N LYS A 243 -15.60 -3.75 1.99
CA LYS A 243 -16.71 -4.14 1.11
C LYS A 243 -16.98 -5.65 1.18
N ALA A 244 -15.92 -6.46 1.33
CA ALA A 244 -16.05 -7.92 1.41
C ALA A 244 -16.91 -8.38 2.59
N VAL A 245 -16.98 -7.62 3.68
CA VAL A 245 -17.87 -7.89 4.82
C VAL A 245 -19.35 -7.99 4.40
N PHE A 246 -19.75 -7.23 3.37
CA PHE A 246 -21.14 -7.19 2.90
C PHE A 246 -21.40 -8.08 1.68
N VAL A 247 -20.42 -8.28 0.81
CA VAL A 247 -20.64 -8.92 -0.49
C VAL A 247 -19.80 -10.18 -0.72
N GLY A 248 -18.92 -10.52 0.21
CA GLY A 248 -17.91 -11.56 0.05
C GLY A 248 -16.65 -11.05 -0.68
N LEU A 249 -15.51 -11.69 -0.38
CA LEU A 249 -14.20 -11.23 -0.84
C LEU A 249 -14.04 -11.30 -2.36
N GLU A 250 -14.46 -12.40 -2.97
CA GLU A 250 -14.40 -12.59 -4.43
C GLU A 250 -15.11 -11.46 -5.17
N LYS A 251 -16.36 -11.17 -4.82
CA LYS A 251 -17.15 -10.10 -5.45
C LYS A 251 -16.53 -8.73 -5.23
N ALA A 252 -16.03 -8.44 -4.03
CA ALA A 252 -15.34 -7.19 -3.75
C ALA A 252 -14.10 -7.00 -4.63
N ILE A 253 -13.29 -8.04 -4.80
CA ILE A 253 -12.12 -8.02 -5.69
C ILE A 253 -12.54 -7.79 -7.14
N LEU A 254 -13.54 -8.52 -7.65
CA LEU A 254 -14.02 -8.41 -9.04
C LEU A 254 -14.54 -7.01 -9.34
N GLU A 255 -15.31 -6.41 -8.43
CA GLU A 255 -15.82 -5.05 -8.59
C GLU A 255 -14.69 -3.99 -8.60
N MET A 256 -13.66 -4.13 -7.73
CA MET A 256 -12.50 -3.23 -7.76
C MET A 256 -11.70 -3.41 -9.05
N ALA A 257 -11.44 -4.65 -9.44
CA ALA A 257 -10.72 -4.95 -10.67
C ALA A 257 -11.44 -4.42 -11.93
N GLN A 258 -12.76 -4.45 -11.96
CA GLN A 258 -13.55 -3.87 -13.05
C GLN A 258 -13.37 -2.35 -13.18
N LEU A 259 -13.08 -1.65 -12.08
CA LEU A 259 -12.75 -0.23 -12.11
C LEU A 259 -11.33 0.03 -12.62
N ILE A 260 -10.37 -0.83 -12.28
CA ILE A 260 -8.93 -0.63 -12.52
C ILE A 260 -8.49 -1.16 -13.89
N LYS A 261 -9.01 -2.31 -14.31
CA LYS A 261 -8.59 -3.03 -15.51
C LYS A 261 -9.62 -2.85 -16.64
N ARG A 262 -9.70 -1.65 -17.16
CA ARG A 262 -10.46 -1.36 -18.38
C ARG A 262 -9.62 -1.59 -19.62
#